data_5a7c31f7a9a715627084621e39c2fd68
#
_entry.id   5a7c31f7a9a715627084621e39c2fd68
#
_cell.length_a   1.000
_cell.length_b   1.000
_cell.length_c   1.000
_cell.angle_alpha   90.00
_cell.angle_beta   90.00
_cell.angle_gamma   90.00
#
_symmetry.space_group_name_H-M   'P 1'
#
loop_
_entity.id
_entity.type
_entity.pdbx_description
1 polymer ?
#
loop_
_entity_poly.entity_id
_entity_poly.type
_entity_poly.pdbx_seq_one_letter_code
_entity_poly.pdbx_strand_id
1 'polypeptide(L)'
;MHVNNEIGVILPLKKVAEMCKTYGALMHSDTVQSVGHYPLDFSEIPVDFAAVAAHKFHGPKGVGFAFIRRGSGLSSMILGGGQERGMRAGTEPVYAVAGMTQALKLAYADLDNQAKVEDYL
;
A
#
# COMPACT_ATOMS: atom_id res chain seq x y z
N MET A 1 -10.20 -4.90 -1.27
CA MET A 1 -9.07 -4.40 -2.08
C MET A 1 -9.51 -3.15 -2.84
N HIS A 2 -8.55 -2.26 -3.18
CA HIS A 2 -8.84 -1.02 -3.91
C HIS A 2 -9.12 -1.29 -5.40
N VAL A 3 -8.20 -1.98 -6.07
CA VAL A 3 -8.35 -2.41 -7.47
C VAL A 3 -8.39 -3.92 -7.51
N ASN A 4 -9.42 -4.49 -8.16
CA ASN A 4 -9.56 -5.94 -8.29
C ASN A 4 -8.89 -6.43 -9.58
N ASN A 5 -7.93 -7.33 -9.46
CA ASN A 5 -7.15 -7.85 -10.58
C ASN A 5 -7.89 -8.86 -11.48
N GLU A 6 -9.01 -9.40 -11.03
CA GLU A 6 -9.78 -10.38 -11.80
C GLU A 6 -10.81 -9.71 -12.72
N ILE A 7 -11.47 -8.67 -12.22
CA ILE A 7 -12.60 -8.04 -12.92
C ILE A 7 -12.37 -6.56 -13.22
N GLY A 8 -11.21 -5.99 -12.86
CA GLY A 8 -10.84 -4.61 -13.15
C GLY A 8 -11.64 -3.52 -12.41
N VAL A 9 -12.46 -3.89 -11.42
CA VAL A 9 -13.27 -2.92 -10.66
C VAL A 9 -12.39 -2.12 -9.71
N ILE A 10 -12.60 -0.80 -9.69
CA ILE A 10 -11.96 0.13 -8.77
C ILE A 10 -12.95 0.54 -7.69
N LEU A 11 -12.65 0.24 -6.42
CA LEU A 11 -13.45 0.67 -5.28
C LEU A 11 -13.24 2.18 -5.04
N PRO A 12 -14.29 2.97 -4.76
CA PRO A 12 -14.13 4.37 -4.36
C PRO A 12 -13.56 4.47 -2.93
N LEU A 13 -12.25 4.20 -2.81
CA LEU A 13 -11.53 3.96 -1.55
C LEU A 13 -11.74 5.09 -0.53
N LYS A 14 -11.64 6.36 -0.98
CA LYS A 14 -11.81 7.53 -0.10
C LYS A 14 -13.21 7.56 0.51
N LYS A 15 -14.25 7.37 -0.30
CA LYS A 15 -15.64 7.37 0.19
C LYS A 15 -15.91 6.25 1.19
N VAL A 16 -15.40 5.06 0.92
CA VAL A 16 -15.55 3.91 1.83
C VAL A 16 -14.79 4.16 3.14
N ALA A 17 -13.57 4.70 3.08
CA ALA A 17 -12.78 5.02 4.26
C ALA A 17 -13.45 6.11 5.13
N GLU A 18 -14.01 7.14 4.50
CA GLU A 18 -14.77 8.19 5.17
C GLU A 18 -16.04 7.62 5.86
N MET A 19 -16.72 6.70 5.20
CA MET A 19 -17.88 6.00 5.79
C MET A 19 -17.44 5.16 7.00
N CYS A 20 -16.39 4.36 6.89
CA CYS A 20 -15.84 3.59 8.01
C CYS A 20 -15.52 4.50 9.20
N LYS A 21 -14.86 5.63 8.94
CA LYS A 21 -14.54 6.63 9.97
C LYS A 21 -15.79 7.20 10.64
N THR A 22 -16.84 7.47 9.87
CA THR A 22 -18.11 8.01 10.41
C THR A 22 -18.76 7.04 11.41
N TYR A 23 -18.62 5.73 11.16
CA TYR A 23 -19.15 4.69 12.04
C TYR A 23 -18.15 4.17 13.07
N GLY A 24 -16.97 4.78 13.19
CA GLY A 24 -15.92 4.35 14.12
C GLY A 24 -15.32 2.98 13.81
N ALA A 25 -15.44 2.53 12.56
CA ALA A 25 -14.89 1.28 12.09
C ALA A 25 -13.47 1.47 11.57
N LEU A 26 -12.54 0.56 11.90
CA LEU A 26 -11.23 0.50 11.30
C LEU A 26 -11.32 -0.02 9.87
N MET A 27 -10.54 0.58 8.96
CA MET A 27 -10.50 0.18 7.56
C MET A 27 -9.12 -0.31 7.16
N HIS A 28 -9.06 -1.55 6.66
CA HIS A 28 -7.92 -2.09 5.93
C HIS A 28 -8.26 -2.16 4.43
N SER A 29 -7.34 -1.77 3.58
CA SER A 29 -7.42 -2.02 2.14
C SER A 29 -6.18 -2.75 1.64
N ASP A 30 -6.40 -3.81 0.86
CA ASP A 30 -5.38 -4.31 -0.04
C ASP A 30 -5.23 -3.30 -1.20
N THR A 31 -4.03 -2.71 -1.30
CA THR A 31 -3.67 -1.73 -2.33
C THR A 31 -2.56 -2.24 -3.24
N VAL A 32 -2.33 -3.55 -3.23
CA VAL A 32 -1.27 -4.22 -4.02
C VAL A 32 -1.38 -3.92 -5.50
N GLN A 33 -2.59 -3.81 -6.04
CA GLN A 33 -2.83 -3.53 -7.47
C GLN A 33 -2.96 -2.02 -7.79
N SER A 34 -2.85 -1.15 -6.80
CA SER A 34 -3.07 0.28 -7.01
C SER A 34 -1.86 1.16 -6.68
N VAL A 35 -1.05 0.77 -5.70
CA VAL A 35 0.19 1.51 -5.40
C VAL A 35 1.17 1.39 -6.57
N GLY A 36 1.66 2.53 -7.04
CA GLY A 36 2.52 2.63 -8.21
C GLY A 36 1.77 2.72 -9.54
N HIS A 37 0.43 2.55 -9.55
CA HIS A 37 -0.43 2.66 -10.74
C HIS A 37 -1.44 3.82 -10.63
N TYR A 38 -1.86 4.16 -9.42
CA TYR A 38 -2.78 5.25 -9.14
C TYR A 38 -2.18 6.20 -8.09
N PRO A 39 -2.49 7.51 -8.17
CA PRO A 39 -2.09 8.43 -7.11
C PRO A 39 -2.85 8.11 -5.82
N LEU A 40 -2.11 7.69 -4.80
CA LEU A 40 -2.66 7.39 -3.47
C LEU A 40 -1.95 8.23 -2.41
N ASP A 41 -2.71 9.08 -1.75
CA ASP A 41 -2.24 9.84 -0.59
C ASP A 41 -3.04 9.46 0.66
N PHE A 42 -2.41 8.70 1.55
CA PHE A 42 -3.03 8.28 2.81
C PHE A 42 -3.11 9.39 3.86
N SER A 43 -2.60 10.57 3.60
CA SER A 43 -2.91 11.76 4.40
C SER A 43 -4.32 12.26 4.11
N GLU A 44 -4.80 12.09 2.88
CA GLU A 44 -6.13 12.50 2.44
C GLU A 44 -7.17 11.37 2.48
N ILE A 45 -6.71 10.12 2.34
CA ILE A 45 -7.58 8.94 2.37
C ILE A 45 -7.48 8.32 3.76
N PRO A 46 -8.57 8.36 4.58
CA PRO A 46 -8.50 7.98 5.99
C PRO A 46 -8.58 6.45 6.22
N VAL A 47 -7.81 5.65 5.46
CA VAL A 47 -7.63 4.23 5.77
C VAL A 47 -6.73 4.08 7.01
N ASP A 48 -6.95 3.04 7.80
CA ASP A 48 -6.13 2.73 8.97
C ASP A 48 -4.96 1.82 8.60
N PHE A 49 -5.17 0.93 7.63
CA PHE A 49 -4.19 -0.03 7.17
C PHE A 49 -4.22 -0.18 5.66
N ALA A 50 -3.05 -0.36 5.04
CA ALA A 50 -2.95 -0.75 3.65
C ALA A 50 -1.81 -1.76 3.46
N ALA A 51 -2.01 -2.73 2.55
CA ALA A 51 -1.01 -3.71 2.18
C ALA A 51 -0.49 -3.45 0.76
N VAL A 52 0.82 -3.57 0.58
CA VAL A 52 1.52 -3.28 -0.68
C VAL A 52 2.57 -4.35 -0.98
N ALA A 53 2.70 -4.76 -2.23
CA ALA A 53 3.71 -5.71 -2.68
C ALA A 53 4.57 -5.12 -3.82
N ALA A 54 5.89 -5.12 -3.64
CA ALA A 54 6.82 -4.44 -4.55
C ALA A 54 6.78 -4.97 -5.99
N HIS A 55 6.56 -6.27 -6.18
CA HIS A 55 6.57 -6.90 -7.51
C HIS A 55 5.41 -6.45 -8.41
N LYS A 56 4.42 -5.75 -7.89
CA LYS A 56 3.32 -5.21 -8.69
C LYS A 56 3.64 -3.88 -9.36
N PHE A 57 4.67 -3.19 -8.88
CA PHE A 57 5.22 -1.99 -9.51
C PHE A 57 6.72 -2.17 -9.89
N HIS A 58 7.04 -3.37 -10.43
CA HIS A 58 8.36 -3.73 -10.96
C HIS A 58 9.49 -3.79 -9.93
N GLY A 59 9.17 -3.83 -8.64
CA GLY A 59 10.13 -4.05 -7.57
C GLY A 59 10.46 -5.53 -7.34
N PRO A 60 11.38 -5.84 -6.40
CA PRO A 60 11.74 -7.22 -6.09
C PRO A 60 10.58 -8.03 -5.54
N LYS A 61 10.57 -9.35 -5.87
CA LYS A 61 9.66 -10.31 -5.22
C LYS A 61 10.07 -10.55 -3.76
N GLY A 62 9.11 -10.93 -2.94
CA GLY A 62 9.35 -11.29 -1.53
C GLY A 62 9.47 -10.08 -0.57
N VAL A 63 9.26 -8.87 -1.05
CA VAL A 63 9.23 -7.65 -0.25
C VAL A 63 7.98 -6.82 -0.54
N GLY A 64 7.49 -6.14 0.48
CA GLY A 64 6.37 -5.22 0.44
C GLY A 64 6.37 -4.37 1.70
N PHE A 65 5.35 -3.57 1.87
CA PHE A 65 5.17 -2.81 3.10
C PHE A 65 3.70 -2.77 3.52
N ALA A 66 3.49 -2.52 4.80
CA ALA A 66 2.19 -2.19 5.35
C ALA A 66 2.17 -0.73 5.80
N PHE A 67 1.17 0.01 5.35
CA PHE A 67 0.83 1.28 5.97
C PHE A 67 0.01 1.01 7.22
N ILE A 68 0.41 1.59 8.33
CA ILE A 68 -0.29 1.49 9.62
C ILE A 68 -0.46 2.92 10.16
N ARG A 69 -1.70 3.36 10.27
CA ARG A 69 -2.00 4.70 10.80
C ARG A 69 -1.65 4.77 12.28
N ARG A 70 -0.99 5.86 12.67
CA ARG A 70 -0.70 6.11 14.09
C ARG A 70 -2.00 6.18 14.89
N GLY A 71 -2.02 5.51 16.04
CA GLY A 71 -3.18 5.48 16.93
C GLY A 71 -4.26 4.46 16.53
N SER A 72 -4.01 3.61 15.52
CA SER A 72 -4.94 2.53 15.13
C SER A 72 -5.10 1.42 16.16
N GLY A 73 -4.24 1.40 17.20
CA GLY A 73 -4.28 0.38 18.25
C GLY A 73 -3.73 -0.99 17.83
N LEU A 74 -3.12 -1.11 16.64
CA LEU A 74 -2.53 -2.37 16.19
C LEU A 74 -1.32 -2.74 17.05
N SER A 75 -1.30 -3.97 17.54
CA SER A 75 -0.16 -4.57 18.26
C SER A 75 0.67 -5.44 17.33
N SER A 76 1.98 -5.53 17.60
CA SER A 76 2.87 -6.43 16.88
C SER A 76 2.42 -7.89 17.04
N MET A 77 2.41 -8.65 15.93
CA MET A 77 2.16 -10.10 15.95
C MET A 77 3.44 -10.91 15.87
N ILE A 78 4.50 -10.38 15.23
CA ILE A 78 5.79 -11.04 15.09
C ILE A 78 6.73 -10.45 16.13
N LEU A 79 6.86 -11.17 17.24
CA LEU A 79 7.63 -10.74 18.40
C LEU A 79 9.10 -11.15 18.29
N GLY A 80 10.01 -10.39 18.91
CA GLY A 80 11.45 -10.62 18.91
C GLY A 80 12.24 -9.32 19.04
N GLY A 81 13.16 -9.06 18.09
CA GLY A 81 13.94 -7.83 18.05
C GLY A 81 13.09 -6.58 17.75
N GLY A 82 13.70 -5.39 17.95
CA GLY A 82 13.02 -4.10 17.80
C GLY A 82 12.95 -3.55 16.37
N GLN A 83 13.11 -4.41 15.33
CA GLN A 83 13.03 -4.00 13.95
C GLN A 83 11.66 -3.40 13.63
N GLU A 84 11.56 -2.63 12.55
CA GLU A 84 10.31 -1.95 12.15
C GLU A 84 9.64 -1.19 13.32
N ARG A 85 10.45 -0.55 14.16
CA ARG A 85 9.99 0.19 15.37
C ARG A 85 9.21 -0.70 16.35
N GLY A 86 9.57 -1.98 16.45
CA GLY A 86 8.90 -2.96 17.29
C GLY A 86 7.62 -3.54 16.71
N MET A 87 7.21 -3.14 15.51
CA MET A 87 5.97 -3.63 14.90
C MET A 87 6.15 -5.00 14.22
N ARG A 88 7.38 -5.34 13.80
CA ARG A 88 7.66 -6.61 13.14
C ARG A 88 9.12 -6.99 13.38
N ALA A 89 9.37 -8.00 14.17
CA ALA A 89 10.70 -8.50 14.43
C ALA A 89 11.29 -9.25 13.22
N GLY A 90 12.60 -9.34 13.17
CA GLY A 90 13.39 -9.99 12.11
C GLY A 90 14.21 -8.98 11.31
N THR A 91 15.43 -9.40 10.92
CA THR A 91 16.38 -8.56 10.18
C THR A 91 15.75 -8.07 8.86
N GLU A 92 15.87 -6.78 8.60
CA GLU A 92 15.33 -6.16 7.38
C GLU A 92 16.18 -6.56 6.16
N PRO A 93 15.54 -6.98 5.04
CA PRO A 93 16.22 -7.27 3.78
C PRO A 93 16.57 -5.96 3.06
N VAL A 94 17.58 -5.25 3.53
CA VAL A 94 17.92 -3.87 3.09
C VAL A 94 18.03 -3.74 1.58
N TYR A 95 18.64 -4.71 0.90
CA TYR A 95 18.76 -4.73 -0.56
C TYR A 95 17.39 -4.77 -1.27
N ALA A 96 16.46 -5.56 -0.75
CA ALA A 96 15.11 -5.66 -1.31
C ALA A 96 14.30 -4.39 -1.03
N VAL A 97 14.44 -3.81 0.16
CA VAL A 97 13.81 -2.52 0.52
C VAL A 97 14.34 -1.38 -0.36
N ALA A 98 15.66 -1.34 -0.61
CA ALA A 98 16.26 -0.35 -1.51
C ALA A 98 15.71 -0.49 -2.94
N GLY A 99 15.63 -1.73 -3.47
CA GLY A 99 15.05 -2.02 -4.78
C GLY A 99 13.57 -1.64 -4.86
N MET A 100 12.79 -1.96 -3.84
CA MET A 100 11.38 -1.56 -3.73
C MET A 100 11.22 -0.04 -3.74
N THR A 101 12.04 0.67 -2.97
CA THR A 101 12.00 2.14 -2.91
C THR A 101 12.31 2.77 -4.26
N GLN A 102 13.31 2.26 -4.98
CA GLN A 102 13.64 2.75 -6.31
C GLN A 102 12.53 2.48 -7.32
N ALA A 103 11.97 1.27 -7.31
CA ALA A 103 10.85 0.89 -8.17
C ALA A 103 9.63 1.78 -7.93
N LEU A 104 9.29 2.04 -6.67
CA LEU A 104 8.18 2.92 -6.31
C LEU A 104 8.38 4.36 -6.80
N LYS A 105 9.59 4.90 -6.65
CA LYS A 105 9.93 6.24 -7.17
C LYS A 105 9.74 6.33 -8.68
N LEU A 106 10.21 5.32 -9.42
CA LEU A 106 10.06 5.28 -10.88
C LEU A 106 8.59 5.14 -11.29
N ALA A 107 7.83 4.28 -10.64
CA ALA A 107 6.41 4.10 -10.90
C ALA A 107 5.62 5.42 -10.72
N TYR A 108 5.84 6.13 -9.61
CA TYR A 108 5.17 7.42 -9.38
C TYR A 108 5.65 8.55 -10.31
N ALA A 109 6.89 8.49 -10.80
CA ALA A 109 7.39 9.44 -11.81
C ALA A 109 6.78 9.20 -13.20
N ASP A 110 6.25 8.00 -13.47
CA ASP A 110 5.69 7.58 -14.75
C ASP A 110 4.15 7.48 -14.77
N LEU A 111 3.48 7.89 -13.70
CA LEU A 111 2.01 7.78 -13.58
C LEU A 111 1.26 8.41 -14.75
N ASP A 112 1.69 9.58 -15.24
CA ASP A 112 1.04 10.27 -16.36
C ASP A 112 1.14 9.48 -17.67
N ASN A 113 2.22 8.71 -17.88
CA ASN A 113 2.37 7.86 -19.04
C ASN A 113 1.54 6.57 -18.91
N GLN A 114 1.46 6.01 -17.70
CA GLN A 114 0.63 4.83 -17.42
C GLN A 114 -0.86 5.14 -17.66
N ALA A 115 -1.36 6.29 -17.23
CA ALA A 115 -2.73 6.71 -17.46
C ALA A 115 -3.07 6.78 -18.97
N LYS A 116 -2.12 7.24 -19.80
CA LYS A 116 -2.32 7.26 -21.27
C LYS A 116 -2.42 5.86 -21.88
N VAL A 117 -1.71 4.88 -21.34
CA VAL A 117 -1.80 3.49 -21.83
C VAL A 117 -3.15 2.87 -21.48
N GLU A 118 -3.69 3.18 -20.29
CA GLU A 118 -5.02 2.71 -19.87
C GLU A 118 -6.14 3.28 -20.75
N ASP A 119 -5.99 4.50 -21.29
CA ASP A 119 -6.95 5.10 -22.22
C ASP A 119 -7.00 4.42 -23.59
N TYR A 120 -6.02 3.57 -23.94
CA TYR A 120 -5.98 2.80 -25.21
C TYR A 120 -6.54 1.38 -25.10
N LEU A 121 -6.93 0.92 -23.93
CA LEU A 121 -7.46 -0.42 -23.66
C LEU A 121 -8.97 -0.39 -23.38
#